data_d1f885c4a2f86986844b64254bbfc582
#
_entry.id   d1f885c4a2f86986844b64254bbfc582
#
_cell.length_a   1.000
_cell.length_b   1.000
_cell.length_c   1.000
_cell.angle_alpha   90.00
_cell.angle_beta   90.00
_cell.angle_gamma   90.00
#
_symmetry.space_group_name_H-M   'P 1'
#
loop_
_entity.id
_entity.type
_entity.pdbx_description
1 polymer ?
#
loop_
_entity_poly.entity_id
_entity_poly.type
_entity_poly.pdbx_seq_one_letter_code
_entity_poly.pdbx_strand_id
1 'polypeptide(L)'
;MTIWTPSGEHAPEPDPRQPHGAAPGAPTPPGGYEDFDGPAPTEAELAEMREMLAQVVATPVAAFVAQHAAQLHELALVHLSTAQERGKEALAQAEVAIDAMAGIVEGTGDRLGNAAQPLADALAQARLAFVQIAGELAGDIAAAASGTGGESIEDHAG
;
A
#
# COMPACT_ATOMS: atom_id res chain seq x y z
N MET A 1 -0.32 24.01 5.72
CA MET A 1 -1.72 23.59 5.50
C MET A 1 -2.46 24.78 4.93
N THR A 2 -2.81 24.72 3.65
CA THR A 2 -3.54 25.81 2.99
C THR A 2 -5.03 25.51 3.14
N ILE A 3 -5.73 26.31 3.92
CA ILE A 3 -7.18 26.20 4.08
C ILE A 3 -7.82 26.89 2.88
N TRP A 4 -8.50 26.12 2.05
CA TRP A 4 -9.30 26.65 0.95
C TRP A 4 -10.61 27.20 1.52
N THR A 5 -10.86 28.52 1.37
CA THR A 5 -12.12 29.17 1.75
C THR A 5 -12.93 29.50 0.49
N PRO A 6 -14.26 29.24 0.46
CA PRO A 6 -15.08 29.42 -0.73
C PRO A 6 -15.43 30.86 -1.08
N SER A 7 -14.89 31.84 -0.39
CA SER A 7 -15.25 33.26 -0.53
C SER A 7 -14.19 34.11 -1.20
N GLY A 8 -13.50 33.60 -2.21
CA GLY A 8 -12.84 34.36 -3.26
C GLY A 8 -12.15 35.67 -2.89
N GLU A 9 -11.42 35.74 -1.77
CA GLU A 9 -10.56 36.86 -1.48
C GLU A 9 -9.26 36.70 -2.27
N HIS A 10 -9.15 37.46 -3.35
CA HIS A 10 -7.91 37.62 -4.09
C HIS A 10 -6.83 38.16 -3.18
N ALA A 11 -5.75 37.42 -3.03
CA ALA A 11 -4.51 37.98 -2.50
C ALA A 11 -4.08 39.11 -3.44
N PRO A 12 -3.58 40.24 -2.90
CA PRO A 12 -3.09 41.34 -3.74
C PRO A 12 -1.96 40.85 -4.64
N GLU A 13 -2.01 41.24 -5.91
CA GLU A 13 -0.95 40.93 -6.88
C GLU A 13 0.40 41.46 -6.35
N PRO A 14 1.47 40.64 -6.39
CA PRO A 14 2.78 41.08 -5.94
C PRO A 14 3.29 42.23 -6.83
N ASP A 15 3.69 43.33 -6.21
CA ASP A 15 4.29 44.49 -6.87
C ASP A 15 5.61 44.05 -7.56
N PRO A 16 5.74 44.18 -8.89
CA PRO A 16 6.94 43.74 -9.62
C PRO A 16 8.21 44.52 -9.28
N ARG A 17 8.14 45.48 -8.36
CA ARG A 17 9.29 46.33 -7.96
C ARG A 17 9.88 45.94 -6.60
N GLN A 18 9.32 44.94 -5.91
CA GLN A 18 9.94 44.47 -4.68
C GLN A 18 10.91 43.33 -4.97
N PRO A 19 12.22 43.47 -4.66
CA PRO A 19 13.12 42.35 -4.67
C PRO A 19 12.65 41.35 -3.61
N HIS A 20 12.39 40.11 -4.03
CA HIS A 20 12.04 39.01 -3.13
C HIS A 20 13.21 38.74 -2.17
N GLY A 21 13.25 39.51 -1.09
CA GLY A 21 14.10 39.21 0.07
C GLY A 21 13.55 37.94 0.72
N ALA A 22 14.35 36.88 0.73
CA ALA A 22 14.05 35.66 1.46
C ALA A 22 13.74 36.05 2.92
N ALA A 23 12.56 35.66 3.41
CA ALA A 23 12.20 35.81 4.81
C ALA A 23 13.19 34.98 5.64
N PRO A 24 13.86 35.56 6.66
CA PRO A 24 14.78 34.81 7.51
C PRO A 24 13.96 33.81 8.32
N GLY A 25 14.15 32.52 8.04
CA GLY A 25 13.54 31.43 8.84
C GLY A 25 12.58 30.50 8.11
N ALA A 26 12.40 30.61 6.79
CA ALA A 26 11.71 29.56 6.05
C ALA A 26 12.57 28.29 6.07
N PRO A 27 12.04 27.11 6.52
CA PRO A 27 12.79 25.87 6.42
C PRO A 27 13.07 25.58 4.92
N THR A 28 14.35 25.49 4.59
CA THR A 28 14.77 25.02 3.26
C THR A 28 14.15 23.63 3.06
N PRO A 29 13.41 23.36 1.99
CA PRO A 29 12.89 22.03 1.72
C PRO A 29 14.06 21.06 1.66
N PRO A 30 13.99 19.89 2.29
CA PRO A 30 15.02 18.86 2.21
C PRO A 30 15.06 18.35 0.76
N GLY A 31 16.16 18.57 0.07
CA GLY A 31 16.37 18.24 -1.33
C GLY A 31 16.47 19.52 -2.16
N GLY A 32 17.56 20.28 -1.96
CA GLY A 32 18.06 21.15 -3.00
C GLY A 32 18.21 20.29 -4.25
N TYR A 33 17.58 20.67 -5.35
CA TYR A 33 18.02 20.24 -6.66
C TYR A 33 19.45 20.74 -6.75
N GLU A 34 20.41 19.84 -6.45
CA GLU A 34 21.80 20.11 -6.75
C GLU A 34 21.80 20.44 -8.24
N ASP A 35 22.26 21.60 -8.58
CA ASP A 35 22.46 22.00 -9.97
C ASP A 35 23.18 20.84 -10.65
N PHE A 36 22.48 20.14 -11.53
CA PHE A 36 23.03 19.05 -12.31
C PHE A 36 24.03 19.72 -13.28
N ASP A 37 25.26 19.91 -12.80
CA ASP A 37 26.37 20.51 -13.54
C ASP A 37 26.95 19.50 -14.55
N GLY A 38 26.07 18.62 -15.06
CA GLY A 38 26.38 17.71 -16.15
C GLY A 38 26.18 18.38 -17.50
N PRO A 39 26.84 17.89 -18.55
CA PRO A 39 26.63 18.40 -19.92
C PRO A 39 25.15 18.27 -20.28
N ALA A 40 24.61 19.27 -20.94
CA ALA A 40 23.22 19.23 -21.42
C ALA A 40 23.00 17.98 -22.27
N PRO A 41 21.84 17.28 -22.08
CA PRO A 41 21.57 16.05 -22.82
C PRO A 41 21.58 16.30 -24.33
N THR A 42 22.16 15.36 -25.07
CA THR A 42 22.22 15.37 -26.52
C THR A 42 20.82 15.21 -27.13
N GLU A 43 20.65 15.58 -28.41
CA GLU A 43 19.38 15.36 -29.11
C GLU A 43 18.96 13.88 -29.14
N ALA A 44 19.93 12.96 -29.21
CA ALA A 44 19.68 11.51 -29.17
C ALA A 44 19.13 11.07 -27.81
N GLU A 45 19.74 11.50 -26.72
CA GLU A 45 19.26 11.22 -25.35
C GLU A 45 17.88 11.82 -25.10
N LEU A 46 17.62 13.01 -25.60
CA LEU A 46 16.28 13.62 -25.52
C LEU A 46 15.25 12.85 -26.35
N ALA A 47 15.62 12.28 -27.49
CA ALA A 47 14.73 11.45 -28.30
C ALA A 47 14.41 10.13 -27.59
N GLU A 48 15.40 9.45 -27.04
CA GLU A 48 15.20 8.23 -26.24
C GLU A 48 14.31 8.48 -25.01
N MET A 49 14.55 9.59 -24.31
CA MET A 49 13.73 9.98 -23.15
C MET A 49 12.27 10.24 -23.55
N ARG A 50 12.03 10.90 -24.68
CA ARG A 50 10.68 11.13 -25.21
C ARG A 50 9.99 9.82 -25.60
N GLU A 51 10.71 8.89 -26.22
CA GLU A 51 10.16 7.60 -26.58
C GLU A 51 9.81 6.77 -25.34
N MET A 52 10.69 6.73 -24.35
CA MET A 52 10.44 6.06 -23.05
C MET A 52 9.22 6.68 -22.35
N LEU A 53 9.12 7.99 -22.30
CA LEU A 53 7.98 8.69 -21.72
C LEU A 53 6.68 8.38 -22.49
N ALA A 54 6.74 8.33 -23.83
CA ALA A 54 5.59 7.98 -24.66
C ALA A 54 5.11 6.55 -24.38
N GLN A 55 6.00 5.60 -24.16
CA GLN A 55 5.65 4.22 -23.78
C GLN A 55 4.98 4.17 -22.39
N VAL A 56 5.50 4.91 -21.42
CA VAL A 56 4.89 5.00 -20.07
C VAL A 56 3.49 5.59 -20.17
N VAL A 57 3.32 6.68 -20.92
CA VAL A 57 2.00 7.35 -21.07
C VAL A 57 1.02 6.48 -21.87
N ALA A 58 1.50 5.65 -22.79
CA ALA A 58 0.66 4.74 -23.58
C ALA A 58 0.10 3.57 -22.75
N THR A 59 0.71 3.25 -21.61
CA THR A 59 0.23 2.17 -20.74
C THR A 59 -0.94 2.66 -19.88
N PRO A 60 -2.12 2.04 -19.96
CA PRO A 60 -3.25 2.43 -19.13
C PRO A 60 -2.91 2.27 -17.64
N VAL A 61 -3.03 3.34 -16.87
CA VAL A 61 -2.77 3.34 -15.42
C VAL A 61 -3.64 2.29 -14.72
N ALA A 62 -4.87 2.06 -15.19
CA ALA A 62 -5.76 1.05 -14.65
C ALA A 62 -5.17 -0.37 -14.73
N ALA A 63 -4.46 -0.71 -15.81
CA ALA A 63 -3.81 -2.02 -15.96
C ALA A 63 -2.65 -2.17 -14.95
N PHE A 64 -1.87 -1.11 -14.75
CA PHE A 64 -0.79 -1.09 -13.77
C PHE A 64 -1.31 -1.26 -12.34
N VAL A 65 -2.37 -0.52 -11.98
CA VAL A 65 -3.02 -0.61 -10.67
C VAL A 65 -3.63 -2.00 -10.45
N ALA A 66 -4.29 -2.56 -11.46
CA ALA A 66 -4.87 -3.91 -11.40
C ALA A 66 -3.80 -4.99 -11.17
N GLN A 67 -2.65 -4.86 -11.82
CA GLN A 67 -1.52 -5.78 -11.61
C GLN A 67 -1.01 -5.73 -10.17
N HIS A 68 -0.89 -4.54 -9.57
CA HIS A 68 -0.47 -4.41 -8.17
C HIS A 68 -1.49 -5.02 -7.20
N ALA A 69 -2.79 -4.83 -7.46
CA ALA A 69 -3.82 -5.49 -6.66
C ALA A 69 -3.75 -7.02 -6.75
N ALA A 70 -3.48 -7.57 -7.94
CA ALA A 70 -3.29 -9.01 -8.11
C ALA A 70 -2.05 -9.54 -7.37
N GLN A 71 -0.95 -8.80 -7.39
CA GLN A 71 0.27 -9.16 -6.64
C GLN A 71 0.03 -9.15 -5.13
N LEU A 72 -0.74 -8.20 -4.62
CA LEU A 72 -1.13 -8.17 -3.20
C LEU A 72 -2.01 -9.37 -2.83
N HIS A 73 -2.93 -9.77 -3.72
CA HIS A 73 -3.71 -11.00 -3.53
C HIS A 73 -2.82 -12.23 -3.44
N GLU A 74 -1.87 -12.42 -4.36
CA GLU A 74 -0.93 -13.54 -4.32
C GLU A 74 -0.11 -13.53 -3.03
N LEU A 75 0.37 -12.37 -2.60
CA LEU A 75 1.12 -12.22 -1.35
C LEU A 75 0.27 -12.60 -0.13
N ALA A 76 -0.99 -12.19 -0.10
CA ALA A 76 -1.93 -12.57 0.96
C ALA A 76 -2.09 -14.10 1.02
N LEU A 77 -2.30 -14.76 -0.12
CA LEU A 77 -2.43 -16.21 -0.19
C LEU A 77 -1.17 -16.95 0.28
N VAL A 78 0.02 -16.46 -0.07
CA VAL A 78 1.29 -17.02 0.42
C VAL A 78 1.38 -16.94 1.93
N HIS A 79 1.05 -15.80 2.55
CA HIS A 79 1.06 -15.68 4.00
C HIS A 79 -0.01 -16.54 4.67
N LEU A 80 -1.20 -16.63 4.10
CA LEU A 80 -2.27 -17.50 4.60
C LEU A 80 -1.86 -18.98 4.54
N SER A 81 -1.21 -19.42 3.47
CA SER A 81 -0.75 -20.84 3.34
C SER A 81 0.32 -21.22 4.36
N THR A 82 1.07 -20.25 4.88
CA THR A 82 2.11 -20.47 5.89
C THR A 82 1.62 -20.21 7.32
N ALA A 83 0.35 -19.86 7.52
CA ALA A 83 -0.18 -19.46 8.82
C ALA A 83 -0.18 -20.61 9.85
N GLN A 84 -0.35 -21.87 9.42
CA GLN A 84 -0.25 -23.03 10.29
C GLN A 84 1.14 -23.20 10.92
N GLU A 85 2.20 -22.85 10.19
CA GLU A 85 3.58 -22.95 10.64
C GLU A 85 4.05 -21.70 11.40
N ARG A 86 3.68 -20.52 10.91
CA ARG A 86 4.17 -19.22 11.39
C ARG A 86 3.21 -18.50 12.34
N GLY A 87 1.99 -19.03 12.50
CA GLY A 87 1.00 -18.52 13.44
C GLY A 87 0.56 -17.07 13.15
N LYS A 88 0.39 -16.30 14.21
CA LYS A 88 -0.14 -14.94 14.17
C LYS A 88 0.69 -13.97 13.31
N GLU A 89 1.99 -14.22 13.18
CA GLU A 89 2.86 -13.37 12.35
C GLU A 89 2.45 -13.43 10.87
N ALA A 90 2.22 -14.64 10.35
CA ALA A 90 1.77 -14.81 8.97
C ALA A 90 0.38 -14.21 8.75
N LEU A 91 -0.55 -14.38 9.72
CA LEU A 91 -1.87 -13.76 9.64
C LEU A 91 -1.78 -12.23 9.60
N ALA A 92 -0.93 -11.60 10.40
CA ALA A 92 -0.74 -10.15 10.38
C ALA A 92 -0.20 -9.65 9.02
N GLN A 93 0.70 -10.39 8.38
CA GLN A 93 1.19 -10.05 7.04
C GLN A 93 0.11 -10.24 5.97
N ALA A 94 -0.70 -11.30 6.06
CA ALA A 94 -1.83 -11.52 5.17
C ALA A 94 -2.87 -10.39 5.29
N GLU A 95 -3.18 -9.96 6.50
CA GLU A 95 -4.11 -8.86 6.77
C GLU A 95 -3.64 -7.57 6.10
N VAL A 96 -2.38 -7.19 6.24
CA VAL A 96 -1.82 -6.00 5.58
C VAL A 96 -1.95 -6.08 4.06
N ALA A 97 -1.69 -7.25 3.46
CA ALA A 97 -1.81 -7.43 2.02
C ALA A 97 -3.28 -7.34 1.55
N ILE A 98 -4.22 -7.92 2.30
CA ILE A 98 -5.66 -7.84 2.02
C ILE A 98 -6.17 -6.41 2.15
N ASP A 99 -5.77 -5.67 3.17
CA ASP A 99 -6.20 -4.29 3.38
C ASP A 99 -5.64 -3.36 2.31
N ALA A 100 -4.39 -3.55 1.91
CA ALA A 100 -3.79 -2.79 0.81
C ALA A 100 -4.51 -3.07 -0.52
N MET A 101 -4.83 -4.35 -0.80
CA MET A 101 -5.63 -4.73 -1.97
C MET A 101 -7.03 -4.10 -1.92
N ALA A 102 -7.68 -4.12 -0.75
CA ALA A 102 -8.99 -3.52 -0.55
C ALA A 102 -8.96 -2.01 -0.83
N GLY A 103 -7.97 -1.29 -0.32
CA GLY A 103 -7.79 0.13 -0.60
C GLY A 103 -7.67 0.43 -2.09
N ILE A 104 -7.00 -0.41 -2.85
CA ILE A 104 -6.90 -0.28 -4.31
C ILE A 104 -8.25 -0.57 -4.97
N VAL A 105 -8.84 -1.75 -4.71
CA VAL A 105 -10.05 -2.22 -5.40
C VAL A 105 -11.25 -1.32 -5.09
N GLU A 106 -11.49 -1.02 -3.82
CA GLU A 106 -12.60 -0.20 -3.38
C GLU A 106 -12.41 1.28 -3.74
N GLY A 107 -11.16 1.79 -3.68
CA GLY A 107 -10.83 3.17 -4.04
C GLY A 107 -10.87 3.47 -5.53
N THR A 108 -10.60 2.48 -6.39
CA THR A 108 -10.63 2.64 -7.85
C THR A 108 -11.94 2.20 -8.48
N GLY A 109 -12.59 1.16 -7.94
CA GLY A 109 -13.87 0.67 -8.41
C GLY A 109 -13.89 0.39 -9.92
N ASP A 110 -14.94 0.81 -10.60
CA ASP A 110 -15.16 0.59 -12.05
C ASP A 110 -14.06 1.19 -12.94
N ARG A 111 -13.21 2.10 -12.41
CA ARG A 111 -12.06 2.65 -13.15
C ARG A 111 -11.00 1.61 -13.48
N LEU A 112 -11.03 0.44 -12.83
CA LEU A 112 -10.20 -0.72 -13.18
C LEU A 112 -10.66 -1.42 -14.48
N GLY A 113 -11.79 -1.01 -15.06
CA GLY A 113 -12.33 -1.59 -16.28
C GLY A 113 -12.62 -3.09 -16.12
N ASN A 114 -12.15 -3.90 -17.06
CA ASN A 114 -12.39 -5.35 -17.06
C ASN A 114 -11.77 -6.08 -15.85
N ALA A 115 -10.84 -5.49 -15.14
CA ALA A 115 -10.23 -6.08 -13.95
C ALA A 115 -11.03 -5.82 -12.66
N ALA A 116 -12.00 -4.90 -12.66
CA ALA A 116 -12.75 -4.51 -11.47
C ALA A 116 -13.45 -5.70 -10.80
N GLN A 117 -14.29 -6.40 -11.53
CA GLN A 117 -15.05 -7.53 -10.98
C GLN A 117 -14.15 -8.71 -10.55
N PRO A 118 -13.21 -9.21 -11.39
CA PRO A 118 -12.30 -10.27 -10.95
C PRO A 118 -11.51 -9.94 -9.70
N LEU A 119 -11.05 -8.70 -9.54
CA LEU A 119 -10.31 -8.27 -8.36
C LEU A 119 -11.20 -8.14 -7.12
N ALA A 120 -12.44 -7.69 -7.28
CA ALA A 120 -13.41 -7.66 -6.18
C ALA A 120 -13.74 -9.09 -5.69
N ASP A 121 -13.91 -10.04 -6.60
CA ASP A 121 -14.15 -11.44 -6.28
C ASP A 121 -12.92 -12.07 -5.57
N ALA A 122 -11.71 -11.79 -6.06
CA ALA A 122 -10.48 -12.23 -5.43
C ALA A 122 -10.30 -11.67 -4.01
N LEU A 123 -10.62 -10.39 -3.81
CA LEU A 123 -10.61 -9.76 -2.48
C LEU A 123 -11.59 -10.42 -1.52
N ALA A 124 -12.81 -10.71 -1.98
CA ALA A 124 -13.82 -11.39 -1.16
C ALA A 124 -13.35 -12.80 -0.76
N GLN A 125 -12.73 -13.54 -1.69
CA GLN A 125 -12.17 -14.86 -1.42
C GLN A 125 -11.01 -14.80 -0.42
N ALA A 126 -10.10 -13.83 -0.55
CA ALA A 126 -8.98 -13.65 0.38
C ALA A 126 -9.46 -13.33 1.80
N ARG A 127 -10.46 -12.45 1.93
CA ARG A 127 -11.10 -12.13 3.23
C ARG A 127 -11.75 -13.36 3.88
N LEU A 128 -12.45 -14.17 3.08
CA LEU A 128 -13.06 -15.41 3.57
C LEU A 128 -12.01 -16.41 4.05
N ALA A 129 -10.97 -16.64 3.25
CA ALA A 129 -9.86 -17.52 3.60
C ALA A 129 -9.15 -17.05 4.89
N PHE A 130 -8.93 -15.75 5.04
CA PHE A 130 -8.34 -15.17 6.24
C PHE A 130 -9.17 -15.50 7.49
N VAL A 131 -10.49 -15.28 7.45
CA VAL A 131 -11.38 -15.55 8.60
C VAL A 131 -11.39 -17.04 8.96
N GLN A 132 -11.40 -17.93 7.98
CA GLN A 132 -11.36 -19.38 8.20
C GLN A 132 -10.06 -19.80 8.89
N ILE A 133 -8.91 -19.41 8.33
CA ILE A 133 -7.60 -19.79 8.86
C ILE A 133 -7.35 -19.18 10.25
N ALA A 134 -7.76 -17.92 10.45
CA ALA A 134 -7.66 -17.28 11.76
C ALA A 134 -8.52 -17.99 12.83
N GLY A 135 -9.71 -18.46 12.43
CA GLY A 135 -10.60 -19.23 13.31
C GLY A 135 -10.02 -20.60 13.68
N GLU A 136 -9.45 -21.32 12.72
CA GLU A 136 -8.77 -22.61 12.94
C GLU A 136 -7.59 -22.44 13.90
N LEU A 137 -6.71 -21.47 13.64
CA LEU A 137 -5.56 -21.21 14.49
C LEU A 137 -5.95 -20.82 15.92
N ALA A 138 -7.03 -20.05 16.10
CA ALA A 138 -7.55 -19.70 17.41
C ALA A 138 -8.12 -20.92 18.14
N GLY A 139 -8.78 -21.84 17.43
CA GLY A 139 -9.29 -23.09 17.94
C GLY A 139 -8.17 -24.01 18.43
N ASP A 140 -7.11 -24.16 17.66
CA ASP A 140 -5.95 -24.98 18.01
C ASP A 140 -5.24 -24.46 19.26
N ILE A 141 -5.08 -23.14 19.38
CA ILE A 141 -4.51 -22.49 20.57
C ILE A 141 -5.38 -22.77 21.81
N ALA A 142 -6.70 -22.68 21.69
CA ALA A 142 -7.62 -22.90 22.77
C ALA A 142 -7.63 -24.39 23.21
N ALA A 143 -7.57 -25.33 22.26
CA ALA A 143 -7.47 -26.74 22.51
C ALA A 143 -6.17 -27.11 23.24
N ALA A 144 -5.04 -26.56 22.79
CA ALA A 144 -3.74 -26.74 23.43
C ALA A 144 -3.72 -26.22 24.89
N ALA A 145 -4.32 -25.04 25.11
CA ALA A 145 -4.42 -24.45 26.45
C ALA A 145 -5.30 -25.30 27.42
N SER A 146 -6.33 -25.95 26.90
CA SER A 146 -7.23 -26.79 27.68
C SER A 146 -6.64 -28.18 28.00
N GLY A 147 -5.77 -28.69 27.13
CA GLY A 147 -5.14 -30.01 27.29
C GLY A 147 -4.02 -30.07 28.35
N THR A 148 -3.43 -28.92 28.70
CA THR A 148 -2.31 -28.86 29.65
C THR A 148 -2.75 -28.86 31.13
N GLY A 149 -4.05 -28.80 31.42
CA GLY A 149 -4.63 -28.74 32.77
C GLY A 149 -4.95 -30.09 33.44
N GLY A 150 -4.64 -31.26 32.82
CA GLY A 150 -5.10 -32.57 33.23
C GLY A 150 -4.05 -33.51 33.85
N GLU A 151 -2.86 -33.03 34.21
CA GLU A 151 -1.88 -33.85 34.93
C GLU A 151 -2.21 -33.83 36.41
N SER A 152 -3.10 -34.76 36.79
CA SER A 152 -3.44 -35.08 38.17
C SER A 152 -2.18 -35.43 38.96
N ILE A 153 -1.96 -34.69 40.02
CA ILE A 153 -1.08 -35.07 41.11
C ILE A 153 -1.70 -36.32 41.74
N GLU A 154 -1.28 -37.53 41.31
CA GLU A 154 -1.51 -38.73 42.08
C GLU A 154 -0.62 -38.66 43.30
N ASP A 155 -1.31 -38.32 44.38
CA ASP A 155 -0.89 -38.40 45.78
C ASP A 155 -0.31 -39.79 46.09
N HIS A 156 0.99 -39.89 46.28
CA HIS A 156 1.64 -41.09 46.82
C HIS A 156 1.70 -40.95 48.34
N ALA A 157 0.57 -41.29 49.01
CA ALA A 157 0.53 -41.57 50.41
C ALA A 157 0.69 -43.11 50.60
N GLY A 158 1.86 -43.54 51.15
CA GLY A 158 2.14 -44.90 51.53
C GLY A 158 3.32 -44.92 52.47
#